data_d9266399adbe16ac70b58b19e913f512
#
_entry.id   d9266399adbe16ac70b58b19e913f512
#
_cell.length_a   1.000
_cell.length_b   1.000
_cell.length_c   1.000
_cell.angle_alpha   90.00
_cell.angle_beta   90.00
_cell.angle_gamma   90.00
#
_symmetry.space_group_name_H-M   'P 1'
#
loop_
_entity.id
_entity.type
_entity.pdbx_description
1 polymer ?
#
loop_
_entity_poly.entity_id
_entity_poly.type
_entity_poly.pdbx_seq_one_letter_code
_entity_poly.pdbx_strand_id
1 'polypeptide(L)'
;MSYLRMLGTTLVLAGSAQLTPPAHAAPQPIVVPIMQKDLVDIPGKEMLMISVEYPPGTVESVHRHDAYAFLYVLEGTIVEAVRGGKEVTLTPGQTFYEGPNDVHTIGRNASTTKPAKFVVVLVKKKGVDAVLPAE
;
A
#
# COMPACT_ATOMS: atom_id res chain seq x y z
N MET A 1 -14.96 69.85 41.20
CA MET A 1 -15.57 68.94 40.19
C MET A 1 -14.48 68.32 39.35
N SER A 2 -14.05 67.09 39.70
CA SER A 2 -12.95 66.41 39.02
C SER A 2 -13.54 65.29 38.18
N TYR A 3 -13.34 65.35 36.86
CA TYR A 3 -13.71 64.28 35.91
C TYR A 3 -12.55 63.30 35.75
N LEU A 4 -12.73 62.10 36.27
CA LEU A 4 -11.82 60.97 36.10
C LEU A 4 -12.09 60.34 34.75
N ARG A 5 -11.14 60.41 33.79
CA ARG A 5 -11.18 59.70 32.49
C ARG A 5 -10.60 58.30 32.66
N MET A 6 -11.45 57.27 32.55
CA MET A 6 -11.04 55.91 32.42
C MET A 6 -10.55 55.65 30.98
N LEU A 7 -9.25 55.36 30.82
CA LEU A 7 -8.72 54.79 29.58
C LEU A 7 -8.96 53.27 29.59
N GLY A 8 -9.86 52.80 28.73
CA GLY A 8 -10.03 51.37 28.48
C GLY A 8 -8.96 50.88 27.50
N THR A 9 -8.09 49.98 27.97
CA THR A 9 -7.06 49.30 27.14
C THR A 9 -7.69 48.07 26.47
N THR A 10 -7.93 48.14 25.16
CA THR A 10 -8.44 47.01 24.38
C THR A 10 -7.25 46.10 24.03
N LEU A 11 -7.23 44.89 24.61
CA LEU A 11 -6.26 43.88 24.30
C LEU A 11 -6.70 43.14 23.02
N VAL A 12 -6.00 43.34 21.90
CA VAL A 12 -6.20 42.59 20.65
C VAL A 12 -5.40 41.29 20.72
N LEU A 13 -6.08 40.16 20.92
CA LEU A 13 -5.45 38.84 20.75
C LEU A 13 -5.31 38.54 19.25
N ALA A 14 -4.09 38.66 18.74
CA ALA A 14 -3.76 38.17 17.40
C ALA A 14 -3.65 36.64 17.45
N GLY A 15 -4.70 35.94 17.01
CA GLY A 15 -4.70 34.48 16.83
C GLY A 15 -3.82 34.11 15.65
N SER A 16 -2.68 33.44 15.91
CA SER A 16 -1.82 32.87 14.87
C SER A 16 -2.50 31.63 14.30
N ALA A 17 -3.11 31.71 13.12
CA ALA A 17 -3.58 30.57 12.37
C ALA A 17 -2.35 29.75 11.90
N GLN A 18 -2.12 28.61 12.53
CA GLN A 18 -1.09 27.66 12.06
C GLN A 18 -1.63 26.94 10.83
N LEU A 19 -1.07 27.25 9.67
CA LEU A 19 -1.28 26.49 8.44
C LEU A 19 -0.58 25.15 8.58
N THR A 20 -1.34 24.09 8.85
CA THR A 20 -0.83 22.71 8.77
C THR A 20 -0.57 22.40 7.28
N PRO A 21 0.65 21.94 6.90
CA PRO A 21 0.90 21.53 5.53
C PRO A 21 -0.02 20.36 5.16
N PRO A 22 -0.47 20.27 3.89
CA PRO A 22 -1.29 19.16 3.46
C PRO A 22 -0.53 17.85 3.65
N ALA A 23 -1.16 16.87 4.31
CA ALA A 23 -0.62 15.55 4.42
C ALA A 23 -0.50 14.95 3.00
N HIS A 24 0.72 14.71 2.53
CA HIS A 24 0.93 14.02 1.27
C HIS A 24 0.46 12.58 1.43
N ALA A 25 -0.47 12.15 0.57
CA ALA A 25 -0.86 10.76 0.50
C ALA A 25 0.37 9.89 0.17
N ALA A 26 0.47 8.68 0.77
CA ALA A 26 1.54 7.76 0.46
C ALA A 26 1.55 7.43 -1.04
N PRO A 27 2.74 7.28 -1.67
CA PRO A 27 2.84 6.86 -3.06
C PRO A 27 2.13 5.53 -3.27
N GLN A 28 1.42 5.40 -4.40
CA GLN A 28 0.70 4.18 -4.75
C GLN A 28 1.61 3.20 -5.49
N PRO A 29 1.39 1.88 -5.37
CA PRO A 29 2.05 0.88 -6.19
C PRO A 29 1.80 1.12 -7.69
N ILE A 30 2.82 0.86 -8.51
CA ILE A 30 2.71 0.85 -9.97
C ILE A 30 2.63 -0.60 -10.41
N VAL A 31 1.45 -1.01 -10.93
CA VAL A 31 1.17 -2.39 -11.33
C VAL A 31 1.07 -2.49 -12.84
N VAL A 32 1.85 -3.38 -13.44
CA VAL A 32 1.87 -3.63 -14.88
C VAL A 32 1.62 -5.11 -15.17
N PRO A 33 0.54 -5.48 -15.87
CA PRO A 33 0.32 -6.83 -16.34
C PRO A 33 1.42 -7.25 -17.32
N ILE A 34 2.01 -8.43 -17.12
CA ILE A 34 3.06 -9.01 -17.99
C ILE A 34 2.47 -10.12 -18.86
N MET A 35 1.68 -11.00 -18.27
CA MET A 35 1.11 -12.16 -18.94
C MET A 35 -0.20 -12.57 -18.29
N GLN A 36 -1.15 -13.02 -19.13
CA GLN A 36 -2.38 -13.66 -18.67
C GLN A 36 -2.68 -14.87 -19.53
N LYS A 37 -3.01 -16.00 -18.91
CA LYS A 37 -3.30 -17.27 -19.60
C LYS A 37 -4.40 -18.04 -18.88
N ASP A 38 -5.34 -18.57 -19.65
CA ASP A 38 -6.27 -19.57 -19.15
C ASP A 38 -5.52 -20.86 -18.80
N LEU A 39 -5.89 -21.49 -17.70
CA LEU A 39 -5.36 -22.77 -17.28
C LEU A 39 -6.27 -23.88 -17.82
N VAL A 40 -5.94 -24.44 -18.98
CA VAL A 40 -6.81 -25.38 -19.70
C VAL A 40 -7.14 -26.65 -18.91
N ASP A 41 -6.22 -27.09 -18.05
CA ASP A 41 -6.39 -28.28 -17.21
C ASP A 41 -7.11 -27.97 -15.89
N ILE A 42 -7.40 -26.69 -15.62
CA ILE A 42 -8.12 -26.23 -14.42
C ILE A 42 -9.25 -25.30 -14.85
N PRO A 43 -10.40 -25.85 -15.28
CA PRO A 43 -11.51 -25.05 -15.82
C PRO A 43 -11.93 -23.91 -14.88
N GLY A 44 -12.16 -22.72 -15.46
CA GLY A 44 -12.57 -21.52 -14.71
C GLY A 44 -11.42 -20.80 -13.98
N LYS A 45 -10.17 -21.23 -14.15
CA LYS A 45 -8.99 -20.57 -13.60
C LYS A 45 -8.12 -19.97 -14.71
N GLU A 46 -7.44 -18.91 -14.32
CA GLU A 46 -6.42 -18.26 -15.13
C GLU A 46 -5.18 -17.95 -14.28
N MET A 47 -4.05 -17.79 -14.95
CA MET A 47 -2.83 -17.28 -14.37
C MET A 47 -2.63 -15.84 -14.86
N LEU A 48 -2.39 -14.92 -13.93
CA LEU A 48 -2.00 -13.54 -14.19
C LEU A 48 -0.63 -13.30 -13.58
N MET A 49 0.32 -12.85 -14.41
CA MET A 49 1.63 -12.38 -13.94
C MET A 49 1.68 -10.86 -14.05
N ILE A 50 2.06 -10.20 -12.97
CA ILE A 50 2.20 -8.75 -12.89
C ILE A 50 3.60 -8.36 -12.40
N SER A 51 4.10 -7.23 -12.87
CA SER A 51 5.21 -6.51 -12.24
C SER A 51 4.63 -5.44 -11.34
N VAL A 52 5.18 -5.34 -10.13
CA VAL A 52 4.81 -4.31 -9.17
C VAL A 52 6.05 -3.52 -8.81
N GLU A 53 5.94 -2.20 -8.87
CA GLU A 53 6.94 -1.30 -8.34
C GLU A 53 6.34 -0.51 -7.17
N TYR A 54 7.06 -0.52 -6.06
CA TYR A 54 6.80 0.33 -4.91
C TYR A 54 7.72 1.55 -4.98
N PRO A 55 7.24 2.73 -5.34
CA PRO A 55 7.98 3.96 -5.14
C PRO A 55 8.47 4.10 -3.70
N PRO A 56 9.48 4.95 -3.41
CA PRO A 56 9.93 5.20 -2.05
C PRO A 56 8.77 5.60 -1.13
N GLY A 57 8.65 4.94 0.03
CA GLY A 57 7.60 5.23 1.01
C GLY A 57 6.21 4.69 0.70
N THR A 58 6.06 3.84 -0.33
CA THR A 58 4.77 3.17 -0.63
C THR A 58 4.30 2.34 0.56
N VAL A 59 3.01 2.46 0.87
CA VAL A 59 2.27 1.60 1.81
C VAL A 59 0.94 1.24 1.16
N GLU A 60 0.67 -0.05 1.02
CA GLU A 60 -0.59 -0.54 0.45
C GLU A 60 -1.73 -0.51 1.46
N SER A 61 -2.94 -0.40 0.93
CA SER A 61 -4.17 -0.62 1.69
C SER A 61 -4.34 -2.11 1.98
N VAL A 62 -4.98 -2.44 3.09
CA VAL A 62 -5.36 -3.82 3.41
C VAL A 62 -6.30 -4.36 2.33
N HIS A 63 -5.99 -5.52 1.76
CA HIS A 63 -6.73 -6.11 0.65
C HIS A 63 -6.61 -7.64 0.64
N ARG A 64 -7.22 -8.31 -0.34
CA ARG A 64 -7.12 -9.76 -0.59
C ARG A 64 -7.15 -10.04 -2.09
N HIS A 65 -6.78 -11.25 -2.48
CA HIS A 65 -6.67 -11.62 -3.89
C HIS A 65 -7.66 -12.68 -4.34
N ASP A 66 -8.26 -13.49 -3.43
CA ASP A 66 -8.99 -14.71 -3.76
C ASP A 66 -8.22 -15.63 -4.74
N ALA A 67 -6.92 -15.66 -4.60
CA ALA A 67 -5.97 -16.28 -5.49
C ALA A 67 -4.84 -16.96 -4.72
N TYR A 68 -4.15 -17.88 -5.39
CA TYR A 68 -2.81 -18.26 -4.97
C TYR A 68 -1.85 -17.24 -5.56
N ALA A 69 -1.21 -16.44 -4.71
CA ALA A 69 -0.26 -15.41 -5.12
C ALA A 69 1.17 -15.81 -4.73
N PHE A 70 2.05 -15.82 -5.72
CA PHE A 70 3.47 -16.15 -5.57
C PHE A 70 4.28 -14.92 -5.93
N LEU A 71 4.96 -14.33 -4.95
CA LEU A 71 5.76 -13.13 -5.09
C LEU A 71 7.25 -13.47 -5.15
N TYR A 72 7.99 -12.79 -6.02
CA TYR A 72 9.45 -12.88 -6.12
C TYR A 72 10.06 -11.49 -6.24
N VAL A 73 10.95 -11.13 -5.31
CA VAL A 73 11.59 -9.81 -5.27
C VAL A 73 12.72 -9.72 -6.28
N LEU A 74 12.68 -8.66 -7.11
CA LEU A 74 13.71 -8.35 -8.11
C LEU A 74 14.70 -7.30 -7.63
N GLU A 75 14.20 -6.22 -7.01
CA GLU A 75 15.00 -5.05 -6.60
C GLU A 75 14.45 -4.46 -5.31
N GLY A 76 15.33 -3.85 -4.51
CA GLY A 76 14.96 -3.14 -3.28
C GLY A 76 14.60 -4.08 -2.15
N THR A 77 13.86 -3.56 -1.18
CA THR A 77 13.45 -4.30 0.02
C THR A 77 11.98 -3.98 0.31
N ILE A 78 11.18 -5.02 0.49
CA ILE A 78 9.75 -4.89 0.82
C ILE A 78 9.46 -5.58 2.16
N VAL A 79 8.36 -5.20 2.78
CA VAL A 79 7.84 -5.85 3.98
C VAL A 79 6.42 -6.29 3.72
N GLU A 80 6.15 -7.56 3.97
CA GLU A 80 4.89 -8.22 3.68
C GLU A 80 4.34 -8.92 4.93
N ALA A 81 3.02 -8.96 5.07
CA ALA A 81 2.34 -9.79 6.06
C ALA A 81 0.90 -10.08 5.65
N VAL A 82 0.42 -11.25 6.02
CA VAL A 82 -1.00 -11.61 5.99
C VAL A 82 -1.58 -11.59 7.40
N ARG A 83 -2.91 -11.49 7.51
CA ARG A 83 -3.63 -11.46 8.80
C ARG A 83 -3.26 -12.68 9.66
N GLY A 84 -2.83 -12.42 10.88
CA GLY A 84 -2.37 -13.47 11.81
C GLY A 84 -0.96 -13.98 11.58
N GLY A 85 -0.30 -13.57 10.49
CA GLY A 85 1.11 -13.86 10.19
C GLY A 85 2.06 -12.83 10.81
N LYS A 86 3.35 -13.14 10.74
CA LYS A 86 4.42 -12.21 11.12
C LYS A 86 4.81 -11.35 9.93
N GLU A 87 5.26 -10.12 10.20
CA GLU A 87 5.93 -9.32 9.17
C GLU A 87 7.22 -10.01 8.70
N VAL A 88 7.40 -10.04 7.39
CA VAL A 88 8.59 -10.59 6.73
C VAL A 88 9.23 -9.51 5.89
N THR A 89 10.51 -9.25 6.12
CA THR A 89 11.30 -8.36 5.26
C THR A 89 11.98 -9.18 4.18
N LEU A 90 11.76 -8.79 2.92
CA LEU A 90 12.20 -9.53 1.73
C LEU A 90 13.15 -8.68 0.91
N THR A 91 14.24 -9.30 0.47
CA THR A 91 15.27 -8.74 -0.42
C THR A 91 15.32 -9.50 -1.75
N PRO A 92 16.06 -9.02 -2.78
CA PRO A 92 16.13 -9.69 -4.08
C PRO A 92 16.43 -11.17 -4.00
N GLY A 93 15.66 -11.98 -4.73
CA GLY A 93 15.75 -13.44 -4.73
C GLY A 93 14.86 -14.14 -3.69
N GLN A 94 14.24 -13.40 -2.79
CA GLN A 94 13.32 -13.96 -1.80
C GLN A 94 11.88 -13.94 -2.29
N THR A 95 11.07 -14.81 -1.69
CA THR A 95 9.68 -15.07 -2.08
C THR A 95 8.73 -14.87 -0.94
N PHE A 96 7.47 -14.56 -1.28
CA PHE A 96 6.33 -14.56 -0.37
C PHE A 96 5.16 -15.29 -1.00
N TYR A 97 4.27 -15.82 -0.18
CA TYR A 97 3.10 -16.54 -0.63
C TYR A 97 1.85 -16.05 0.13
N GLU A 98 0.78 -15.88 -0.63
CA GLU A 98 -0.56 -15.63 -0.10
C GLU A 98 -1.53 -16.65 -0.67
N GLY A 99 -2.34 -17.26 0.20
CA GLY A 99 -3.40 -18.18 -0.20
C GLY A 99 -4.70 -17.46 -0.54
N PRO A 100 -5.68 -18.17 -1.10
CA PRO A 100 -6.94 -17.58 -1.57
C PRO A 100 -7.83 -17.01 -0.45
N ASN A 101 -7.59 -17.39 0.79
CA ASN A 101 -8.33 -16.90 1.97
C ASN A 101 -7.52 -15.89 2.80
N ASP A 102 -6.30 -15.60 2.39
CA ASP A 102 -5.45 -14.67 3.13
C ASP A 102 -5.89 -13.23 2.89
N VAL A 103 -5.77 -12.42 3.94
CA VAL A 103 -5.92 -10.97 3.86
C VAL A 103 -4.54 -10.36 4.00
N HIS A 104 -4.10 -9.69 2.95
CA HIS A 104 -2.84 -8.96 2.92
C HIS A 104 -2.96 -7.71 3.79
N THR A 105 -2.25 -7.68 4.90
CA THR A 105 -2.39 -6.62 5.91
C THR A 105 -1.24 -5.63 5.88
N ILE A 106 -0.09 -6.04 5.39
CA ILE A 106 1.10 -5.21 5.25
C ILE A 106 1.74 -5.50 3.89
N GLY A 107 1.79 -4.47 3.07
CA GLY A 107 2.57 -4.38 1.84
C GLY A 107 3.22 -3.01 1.81
N ARG A 108 4.54 -2.92 1.91
CA ARG A 108 5.22 -1.64 1.90
C ARG A 108 6.65 -1.72 1.41
N ASN A 109 7.11 -0.62 0.82
CA ASN A 109 8.54 -0.42 0.59
C ASN A 109 9.24 -0.18 1.93
N ALA A 110 10.30 -0.92 2.22
CA ALA A 110 11.09 -0.71 3.44
C ALA A 110 11.91 0.59 3.39
N SER A 111 12.06 1.19 2.19
CA SER A 111 12.85 2.41 1.96
C SER A 111 11.95 3.60 1.65
N THR A 112 12.31 4.76 2.20
CA THR A 112 11.71 6.06 1.88
C THR A 112 12.49 6.83 0.80
N THR A 113 13.58 6.25 0.27
CA THR A 113 14.49 6.93 -0.69
C THR A 113 14.77 6.12 -1.94
N LYS A 114 14.52 4.80 -1.93
CA LYS A 114 14.78 3.90 -3.05
C LYS A 114 13.52 3.12 -3.42
N PRO A 115 13.26 2.88 -4.71
CA PRO A 115 12.17 2.02 -5.13
C PRO A 115 12.44 0.55 -4.81
N ALA A 116 11.41 -0.26 -4.81
CA ALA A 116 11.48 -1.72 -4.80
C ALA A 116 10.65 -2.28 -5.95
N LYS A 117 11.03 -3.44 -6.49
CA LYS A 117 10.36 -4.07 -7.61
C LYS A 117 10.27 -5.58 -7.41
N PHE A 118 9.13 -6.13 -7.74
CA PHE A 118 8.86 -7.57 -7.63
C PHE A 118 7.87 -8.01 -8.68
N VAL A 119 7.78 -9.32 -8.90
CA VAL A 119 6.74 -9.93 -9.72
C VAL A 119 5.81 -10.74 -8.83
N VAL A 120 4.53 -10.80 -9.23
CA VAL A 120 3.53 -11.65 -8.60
C VAL A 120 2.88 -12.50 -9.68
N VAL A 121 2.81 -13.81 -9.43
CA VAL A 121 2.01 -14.74 -10.21
C VAL A 121 0.77 -15.10 -9.42
N LEU A 122 -0.40 -14.81 -9.99
CA LEU A 122 -1.68 -15.09 -9.39
C LEU A 122 -2.38 -16.22 -10.14
N VAL A 123 -2.78 -17.28 -9.42
CA VAL A 123 -3.70 -18.29 -9.95
C VAL A 123 -5.07 -18.02 -9.34
N LYS A 124 -5.99 -17.52 -10.14
CA LYS A 124 -7.28 -16.98 -9.69
C LYS A 124 -8.46 -17.44 -10.54
N LYS A 125 -9.67 -17.14 -10.13
CA LYS A 125 -10.86 -17.32 -10.97
C LYS A 125 -10.77 -16.39 -12.17
N LYS A 126 -11.13 -16.91 -13.33
CA LYS A 126 -11.16 -16.18 -14.60
C LYS A 126 -12.12 -14.97 -14.50
N GLY A 127 -11.66 -13.81 -14.93
CA GLY A 127 -12.45 -12.58 -15.00
C GLY A 127 -12.69 -11.90 -13.63
N VAL A 128 -12.12 -12.40 -12.53
CA VAL A 128 -12.20 -11.72 -11.23
C VAL A 128 -11.01 -10.77 -11.08
N ASP A 129 -11.22 -9.63 -10.44
CA ASP A 129 -10.15 -8.66 -10.20
C ASP A 129 -9.02 -9.27 -9.37
N ALA A 130 -7.79 -8.81 -9.63
CA ALA A 130 -6.61 -9.29 -8.92
C ALA A 130 -6.56 -8.81 -7.46
N VAL A 131 -7.12 -7.64 -7.18
CA VAL A 131 -7.17 -7.02 -5.86
C VAL A 131 -8.64 -6.80 -5.48
N LEU A 132 -9.01 -7.28 -4.32
CA LEU A 132 -10.36 -7.18 -3.76
C LEU A 132 -10.32 -6.47 -2.40
N PRO A 133 -11.38 -5.75 -2.02
CA PRO A 133 -11.47 -5.17 -0.68
C PRO A 133 -11.31 -6.25 0.39
N ALA A 134 -10.64 -5.90 1.49
CA ALA A 134 -10.65 -6.72 2.69
C ALA A 134 -12.00 -6.59 3.37
N GLU A 135 -12.61 -7.70 3.76
CA GLU A 135 -13.79 -7.78 4.62
C GLU A 135 -13.37 -8.02 6.06
#